data_88d06dd14d337f431bfcaa36cad3a1ee
#
_entry.id   88d06dd14d337f431bfcaa36cad3a1ee
#
_cell.length_a   1.000
_cell.length_b   1.000
_cell.length_c   1.000
_cell.angle_alpha   90.00
_cell.angle_beta   90.00
_cell.angle_gamma   90.00
#
_symmetry.space_group_name_H-M   'P 1'
#
loop_
_entity.id
_entity.type
_entity.pdbx_description
1 polymer ?
#
loop_
_entity_poly.entity_id
_entity_poly.type
_entity_poly.pdbx_seq_one_letter_code
_entity_poly.pdbx_strand_id
1 'polypeptide(L)'
;YHIDGFRFDLMGLYDVETINAVRAALDTLPGGRDILMYGEPWQGGGSQLHRYEANKANLAMLNDRIGIFCDDTRDTIKGGCFNAREPGYVEGRPGSFWDIGGAVAAWCRSDRLPPHAPSQIVSYVSAHDNFTLWDKLLLVRYEKPEFTAADSTALAQNRLAAGIYLTSFGLPFLQAGEEFARTKKGKCNSYRSSPALNRLDWERAEKYHALVD
;
A
#
# COMPACT_ATOMS: atom_id res chain seq x y z
N TYR A 1 23.55 -0.59 13.72
CA TYR A 1 22.73 -1.53 12.93
C TYR A 1 22.46 -1.02 11.50
N HIS A 2 22.84 0.23 11.17
CA HIS A 2 22.60 0.82 9.82
C HIS A 2 21.16 0.68 9.35
N ILE A 3 20.21 1.11 10.18
CA ILE A 3 18.77 1.07 9.88
C ILE A 3 18.42 2.32 9.08
N ASP A 4 17.82 2.14 7.90
CA ASP A 4 17.44 3.22 6.98
C ASP A 4 15.98 3.68 7.15
N GLY A 5 15.17 2.96 7.93
CA GLY A 5 13.78 3.34 8.17
C GLY A 5 13.07 2.51 9.21
N PHE A 6 11.93 3.03 9.66
CA PHE A 6 11.02 2.37 10.60
C PHE A 6 9.62 2.32 10.02
N ARG A 7 9.04 1.13 10.01
CA ARG A 7 7.63 0.90 9.64
C ARG A 7 6.85 0.51 10.90
N PHE A 8 5.79 1.22 11.19
CA PHE A 8 4.91 0.97 12.32
C PHE A 8 3.67 0.18 11.87
N ASP A 9 3.54 -1.01 12.39
CA ASP A 9 2.30 -1.78 12.31
C ASP A 9 1.25 -1.11 13.19
N LEU A 10 0.01 -0.96 12.70
CA LEU A 10 -1.07 -0.31 13.44
C LEU A 10 -0.62 1.02 14.09
N MET A 11 0.04 1.91 13.34
CA MET A 11 0.48 3.22 13.84
C MET A 11 -0.67 4.04 14.44
N GLY A 12 -1.89 3.82 13.94
CA GLY A 12 -3.10 4.45 14.50
C GLY A 12 -3.42 4.07 15.95
N LEU A 13 -2.72 3.12 16.56
CA LEU A 13 -2.80 2.84 17.99
C LEU A 13 -1.98 3.79 18.86
N TYR A 14 -1.06 4.54 18.26
CA TYR A 14 -0.27 5.56 18.94
C TYR A 14 -0.92 6.93 18.80
N ASP A 15 -0.60 7.86 19.70
CA ASP A 15 -0.98 9.25 19.55
C ASP A 15 0.00 10.02 18.64
N VAL A 16 -0.48 11.11 18.05
CA VAL A 16 0.29 12.02 17.20
C VAL A 16 1.53 12.56 17.92
N GLU A 17 1.41 12.91 19.21
CA GLU A 17 2.50 13.45 20.01
C GLU A 17 3.65 12.45 20.11
N THR A 18 3.35 11.18 20.44
CA THR A 18 4.35 10.11 20.53
C THR A 18 5.05 9.88 19.19
N ILE A 19 4.30 9.77 18.09
CA ILE A 19 4.89 9.52 16.77
C ILE A 19 5.74 10.70 16.29
N ASN A 20 5.28 11.94 16.53
CA ASN A 20 6.08 13.14 16.25
C ASN A 20 7.35 13.21 17.13
N ALA A 21 7.27 12.82 18.40
CA ALA A 21 8.42 12.79 19.29
C ALA A 21 9.49 11.76 18.82
N VAL A 22 9.06 10.60 18.33
CA VAL A 22 9.98 9.61 17.72
C VAL A 22 10.69 10.22 16.51
N ARG A 23 9.95 10.90 15.62
CA ARG A 23 10.55 11.60 14.46
C ARG A 23 11.55 12.67 14.89
N ALA A 24 11.20 13.48 15.87
CA ALA A 24 12.09 14.52 16.40
C ALA A 24 13.36 13.91 17.03
N ALA A 25 13.26 12.80 17.76
CA ALA A 25 14.40 12.11 18.33
C ALA A 25 15.33 11.55 17.24
N LEU A 26 14.79 10.94 16.18
CA LEU A 26 15.58 10.47 15.04
C LEU A 26 16.34 11.61 14.38
N ASP A 27 15.74 12.78 14.25
CA ASP A 27 16.35 13.96 13.62
C ASP A 27 17.59 14.49 14.36
N THR A 28 17.77 14.12 15.61
CA THR A 28 18.98 14.49 16.39
C THR A 28 20.19 13.61 16.09
N LEU A 29 19.97 12.45 15.44
CA LEU A 29 21.06 11.51 15.11
C LEU A 29 21.81 11.96 13.85
N PRO A 30 23.11 11.64 13.73
CA PRO A 30 23.83 11.81 12.47
C PRO A 30 23.15 11.05 11.34
N GLY A 31 22.77 11.73 10.25
CA GLY A 31 21.99 11.15 9.15
C GLY A 31 20.53 10.83 9.50
N GLY A 32 20.06 11.17 10.69
CA GLY A 32 18.73 10.83 11.19
C GLY A 32 17.58 11.43 10.37
N ARG A 33 17.84 12.54 9.68
CA ARG A 33 16.86 13.17 8.80
C ARG A 33 16.55 12.35 7.55
N ASP A 34 17.46 11.47 7.13
CA ASP A 34 17.32 10.59 5.97
C ASP A 34 16.66 9.25 6.34
N ILE A 35 16.52 8.96 7.64
CA ILE A 35 15.83 7.76 8.12
C ILE A 35 14.34 7.87 7.80
N LEU A 36 13.85 6.94 7.00
CA LEU A 36 12.42 6.86 6.66
C LEU A 36 11.57 6.51 7.88
N MET A 37 10.38 7.11 7.99
CA MET A 37 9.44 6.78 9.03
C MET A 37 8.01 6.77 8.44
N TYR A 38 7.33 5.63 8.54
CA TYR A 38 5.98 5.47 8.02
C TYR A 38 5.24 4.36 8.74
N GLY A 39 3.92 4.30 8.59
CA GLY A 39 3.13 3.27 9.25
C GLY A 39 1.72 3.13 8.74
N GLU A 40 1.00 2.19 9.33
CA GLU A 40 -0.40 1.94 9.04
C GLU A 40 -1.30 2.90 9.83
N PRO A 41 -2.13 3.72 9.15
CA PRO A 41 -2.96 4.72 9.81
C PRO A 41 -4.28 4.16 10.37
N TRP A 42 -4.39 2.86 10.55
CA TRP A 42 -5.56 2.18 11.14
C TRP A 42 -5.19 1.54 12.47
N GLN A 43 -6.23 1.14 13.22
CA GLN A 43 -6.12 0.69 14.60
C GLN A 43 -6.39 -0.81 14.78
N GLY A 44 -6.89 -1.50 13.75
CA GLY A 44 -7.33 -2.90 13.86
C GLY A 44 -8.54 -3.10 14.80
N GLY A 45 -9.09 -2.03 15.35
CA GLY A 45 -10.18 -1.98 16.32
C GLY A 45 -10.27 -0.60 16.96
N GLY A 46 -10.90 -0.47 18.09
CA GLY A 46 -10.94 0.79 18.84
C GLY A 46 -9.65 1.05 19.63
N SER A 47 -9.14 2.26 19.57
CA SER A 47 -8.06 2.69 20.46
C SER A 47 -8.59 3.05 21.85
N GLN A 48 -7.81 2.76 22.88
CA GLN A 48 -8.06 3.22 24.26
C GLN A 48 -7.42 4.58 24.56
N LEU A 49 -6.74 5.17 23.57
CA LEU A 49 -6.18 6.50 23.71
C LEU A 49 -7.29 7.55 23.66
N HIS A 50 -7.34 8.41 24.66
CA HIS A 50 -8.23 9.58 24.68
C HIS A 50 -7.50 10.83 24.14
N ARG A 51 -6.69 10.65 23.08
CA ARG A 51 -5.87 11.68 22.45
C ARG A 51 -6.00 11.58 20.92
N TYR A 52 -5.44 12.53 20.19
CA TYR A 52 -5.36 12.46 18.73
C TYR A 52 -4.48 11.29 18.31
N GLU A 53 -5.07 10.30 17.69
CA GLU A 53 -4.40 9.09 17.18
C GLU A 53 -3.64 9.42 15.92
N ALA A 54 -2.51 8.74 15.69
CA ALA A 54 -1.68 8.87 14.48
C ALA A 54 -2.33 8.14 13.29
N ASN A 55 -3.55 8.53 12.95
CA ASN A 55 -4.38 7.95 11.92
C ASN A 55 -4.61 8.94 10.76
N LYS A 56 -5.32 8.48 9.74
CA LYS A 56 -5.63 9.23 8.53
C LYS A 56 -6.39 10.54 8.81
N ALA A 57 -7.28 10.56 9.80
CA ALA A 57 -8.05 11.76 10.15
C ALA A 57 -7.18 12.88 10.75
N ASN A 58 -6.07 12.52 11.36
CA ASN A 58 -5.14 13.45 12.01
C ASN A 58 -3.83 13.61 11.21
N LEU A 59 -3.82 13.24 9.92
CA LEU A 59 -2.63 13.31 9.07
C LEU A 59 -1.98 14.69 9.06
N ALA A 60 -2.78 15.76 9.05
CA ALA A 60 -2.31 17.13 9.09
C ALA A 60 -1.57 17.50 10.40
N MET A 61 -1.69 16.69 11.45
CA MET A 61 -0.99 16.90 12.72
C MET A 61 0.35 16.13 12.79
N LEU A 62 0.58 15.20 11.89
CA LEU A 62 1.85 14.48 11.78
C LEU A 62 2.91 15.33 11.07
N ASN A 63 4.16 15.14 11.46
CA ASN A 63 5.29 15.75 10.76
C ASN A 63 5.33 15.32 9.29
N ASP A 64 5.71 16.23 8.39
CA ASP A 64 5.75 16.03 6.92
C ASP A 64 6.62 14.85 6.47
N ARG A 65 7.50 14.35 7.34
CA ARG A 65 8.36 13.20 7.09
C ARG A 65 7.91 11.90 7.76
N ILE A 66 6.62 11.84 8.13
CA ILE A 66 5.96 10.64 8.63
C ILE A 66 4.92 10.22 7.59
N GLY A 67 5.21 9.14 6.88
CA GLY A 67 4.32 8.59 5.85
C GLY A 67 3.23 7.71 6.43
N ILE A 68 2.07 7.68 5.78
CA ILE A 68 1.01 6.71 6.06
C ILE A 68 0.75 5.84 4.83
N PHE A 69 0.50 4.56 5.02
CA PHE A 69 -0.04 3.71 3.96
C PHE A 69 -1.39 4.28 3.48
N CYS A 70 -1.46 4.66 2.20
CA CYS A 70 -2.63 5.31 1.64
C CYS A 70 -3.60 4.28 1.04
N ASP A 71 -4.60 3.88 1.81
CA ASP A 71 -5.67 3.00 1.35
C ASP A 71 -6.52 3.64 0.24
N ASP A 72 -6.64 4.98 0.21
CA ASP A 72 -7.31 5.68 -0.88
C ASP A 72 -6.59 5.45 -2.22
N THR A 73 -5.25 5.52 -2.25
CA THR A 73 -4.46 5.18 -3.44
C THR A 73 -4.62 3.72 -3.82
N ARG A 74 -4.46 2.81 -2.85
CA ARG A 74 -4.59 1.36 -3.05
C ARG A 74 -5.94 1.01 -3.67
N ASP A 75 -7.03 1.46 -3.05
CA ASP A 75 -8.40 1.07 -3.42
C ASP A 75 -8.85 1.77 -4.70
N THR A 76 -8.33 2.97 -4.99
CA THR A 76 -8.54 3.62 -6.29
C THR A 76 -7.92 2.81 -7.42
N ILE A 77 -6.69 2.32 -7.26
CA ILE A 77 -5.97 1.60 -8.32
C ILE A 77 -6.54 0.20 -8.52
N LYS A 78 -6.64 -0.62 -7.44
CA LYS A 78 -6.97 -2.06 -7.53
C LYS A 78 -8.37 -2.44 -7.03
N GLY A 79 -9.19 -1.48 -6.59
CA GLY A 79 -10.47 -1.74 -5.96
C GLY A 79 -10.39 -2.09 -4.47
N GLY A 80 -11.51 -1.98 -3.77
CA GLY A 80 -11.60 -2.15 -2.32
C GLY A 80 -11.05 -3.49 -1.83
N CYS A 81 -10.21 -3.45 -0.79
CA CYS A 81 -9.54 -4.63 -0.28
C CYS A 81 -10.46 -5.61 0.48
N PHE A 82 -11.60 -5.13 0.99
CA PHE A 82 -12.59 -5.95 1.71
C PHE A 82 -13.66 -6.54 0.79
N ASN A 83 -13.71 -6.11 -0.46
CA ASN A 83 -14.61 -6.68 -1.47
C ASN A 83 -13.79 -7.28 -2.62
N ALA A 84 -13.70 -8.61 -2.64
CA ALA A 84 -12.90 -9.31 -3.63
C ALA A 84 -13.25 -9.00 -5.09
N ARG A 85 -14.50 -8.61 -5.36
CA ARG A 85 -15.02 -8.39 -6.72
C ARG A 85 -15.20 -6.92 -7.09
N GLU A 86 -14.91 -6.00 -6.20
CA GLU A 86 -14.98 -4.57 -6.50
C GLU A 86 -13.82 -4.17 -7.41
N PRO A 87 -14.08 -3.68 -8.65
CA PRO A 87 -13.03 -3.27 -9.56
C PRO A 87 -12.37 -1.96 -9.10
N GLY A 88 -11.10 -1.79 -9.42
CA GLY A 88 -10.39 -0.52 -9.36
C GLY A 88 -10.26 0.12 -10.73
N TYR A 89 -9.45 1.18 -10.79
CA TYR A 89 -9.15 1.88 -12.05
C TYR A 89 -8.57 0.95 -13.11
N VAL A 90 -7.64 0.08 -12.72
CA VAL A 90 -6.95 -0.81 -13.68
C VAL A 90 -7.86 -1.89 -14.27
N GLU A 91 -9.01 -2.16 -13.63
CA GLU A 91 -10.05 -3.02 -14.16
C GLU A 91 -11.19 -2.25 -14.85
N GLY A 92 -11.02 -0.94 -15.08
CA GLY A 92 -11.97 -0.14 -15.82
C GLY A 92 -13.15 0.38 -14.98
N ARG A 93 -12.99 0.57 -13.66
CA ARG A 93 -14.02 1.16 -12.80
C ARG A 93 -14.45 2.53 -13.35
N PRO A 94 -15.76 2.73 -13.64
CA PRO A 94 -16.25 4.01 -14.12
C PRO A 94 -16.05 5.13 -13.09
N GLY A 95 -15.79 6.35 -13.56
CA GLY A 95 -15.72 7.55 -12.71
C GLY A 95 -14.44 7.70 -11.88
N SER A 96 -13.48 6.76 -11.97
CA SER A 96 -12.26 6.78 -11.17
C SER A 96 -11.17 7.74 -11.66
N PHE A 97 -11.40 8.48 -12.74
CA PHE A 97 -10.39 9.39 -13.34
C PHE A 97 -9.90 10.46 -12.36
N TRP A 98 -10.82 11.10 -11.62
CA TRP A 98 -10.46 12.14 -10.66
C TRP A 98 -9.73 11.58 -9.43
N ASP A 99 -10.12 10.37 -8.99
CA ASP A 99 -9.46 9.68 -7.89
C ASP A 99 -8.02 9.29 -8.27
N ILE A 100 -7.79 8.85 -9.52
CA ILE A 100 -6.43 8.60 -10.03
C ILE A 100 -5.59 9.88 -10.04
N GLY A 101 -6.15 11.00 -10.46
CA GLY A 101 -5.48 12.30 -10.38
C GLY A 101 -5.07 12.64 -8.94
N GLY A 102 -5.94 12.40 -7.97
CA GLY A 102 -5.65 12.53 -6.54
C GLY A 102 -4.53 11.60 -6.09
N ALA A 103 -4.61 10.31 -6.44
CA ALA A 103 -3.59 9.32 -6.09
C ALA A 103 -2.21 9.67 -6.65
N VAL A 104 -2.13 10.05 -7.95
CA VAL A 104 -0.87 10.46 -8.60
C VAL A 104 -0.28 11.71 -7.95
N ALA A 105 -1.12 12.66 -7.53
CA ALA A 105 -0.71 13.88 -6.83
C ALA A 105 -0.45 13.68 -5.33
N ALA A 106 -0.38 12.41 -4.83
CA ALA A 106 -0.29 12.08 -3.41
C ALA A 106 -1.36 12.80 -2.57
N TRP A 107 -2.56 12.94 -3.12
CA TRP A 107 -3.72 13.62 -2.52
C TRP A 107 -3.47 15.07 -2.10
N CYS A 108 -2.33 15.65 -2.43
CA CYS A 108 -2.06 17.06 -2.19
C CYS A 108 -3.10 17.93 -2.94
N ARG A 109 -3.73 18.87 -2.24
CA ARG A 109 -4.83 19.70 -2.75
C ARG A 109 -6.15 18.94 -2.92
N SER A 110 -6.33 17.80 -2.26
CA SER A 110 -7.60 17.07 -2.21
C SER A 110 -8.33 17.38 -0.91
N ASP A 111 -9.64 17.58 -0.98
CA ASP A 111 -10.47 17.69 0.22
C ASP A 111 -10.69 16.35 0.93
N ARG A 112 -10.39 15.24 0.23
CA ARG A 112 -10.57 13.88 0.74
C ARG A 112 -9.49 13.48 1.74
N LEU A 113 -8.26 13.87 1.47
CA LEU A 113 -7.10 13.57 2.31
C LEU A 113 -6.14 14.75 2.22
N PRO A 114 -5.97 15.54 3.31
CA PRO A 114 -5.16 16.74 3.29
C PRO A 114 -3.73 16.52 3.82
N PRO A 115 -2.82 15.85 3.09
CA PRO A 115 -1.42 15.83 3.47
C PRO A 115 -0.79 17.21 3.28
N HIS A 116 0.14 17.57 4.15
CA HIS A 116 0.94 18.79 3.99
C HIS A 116 2.04 18.64 2.93
N ALA A 117 2.53 17.41 2.76
CA ALA A 117 3.58 17.09 1.81
C ALA A 117 3.36 15.71 1.17
N PRO A 118 3.84 15.49 -0.06
CA PRO A 118 3.78 14.17 -0.70
C PRO A 118 4.45 13.07 0.11
N SER A 119 5.50 13.38 0.87
CA SER A 119 6.22 12.45 1.75
C SER A 119 5.36 11.82 2.85
N GLN A 120 4.19 12.37 3.14
CA GLN A 120 3.23 11.77 4.07
C GLN A 120 2.40 10.63 3.45
N ILE A 121 2.49 10.40 2.15
CA ILE A 121 1.70 9.40 1.43
C ILE A 121 2.60 8.26 0.95
N VAL A 122 2.33 7.05 1.45
CA VAL A 122 2.91 5.81 0.91
C VAL A 122 1.96 5.28 -0.16
N SER A 123 2.40 5.38 -1.43
CA SER A 123 1.65 4.90 -2.60
C SER A 123 1.93 3.42 -2.83
N TYR A 124 0.90 2.59 -2.84
CA TYR A 124 1.02 1.14 -2.94
C TYR A 124 -0.26 0.51 -3.46
N VAL A 125 -0.21 -0.76 -3.80
CA VAL A 125 -1.39 -1.57 -4.17
C VAL A 125 -1.47 -2.87 -3.40
N SER A 126 -0.36 -3.41 -2.90
CA SER A 126 -0.30 -4.63 -2.10
C SER A 126 0.65 -4.47 -0.91
N ALA A 127 0.35 -5.16 0.18
CA ALA A 127 1.19 -5.30 1.35
C ALA A 127 1.05 -6.73 1.91
N HIS A 128 1.53 -6.99 3.14
CA HIS A 128 1.42 -8.31 3.74
C HIS A 128 -0.04 -8.73 4.01
N ASP A 129 -0.92 -7.78 4.28
CA ASP A 129 -2.35 -7.99 4.48
C ASP A 129 -3.15 -7.97 3.18
N ASN A 130 -4.36 -8.52 3.24
CA ASN A 130 -5.35 -8.56 2.17
C ASN A 130 -4.88 -9.34 0.91
N PHE A 131 -5.58 -9.14 -0.20
CA PHE A 131 -5.23 -9.78 -1.47
C PHE A 131 -3.96 -9.16 -2.07
N THR A 132 -3.10 -10.00 -2.66
CA THR A 132 -2.08 -9.49 -3.58
C THR A 132 -2.76 -8.80 -4.77
N LEU A 133 -2.04 -7.95 -5.48
CA LEU A 133 -2.57 -7.33 -6.70
C LEU A 133 -3.04 -8.39 -7.69
N TRP A 134 -2.19 -9.39 -7.97
CA TRP A 134 -2.52 -10.49 -8.88
C TRP A 134 -3.81 -11.23 -8.51
N ASP A 135 -3.94 -11.62 -7.23
CA ASP A 135 -5.14 -12.33 -6.76
C ASP A 135 -6.39 -11.46 -6.91
N LYS A 136 -6.30 -10.17 -6.61
CA LYS A 136 -7.40 -9.22 -6.73
C LYS A 136 -7.86 -9.08 -8.17
N LEU A 137 -6.95 -8.88 -9.12
CA LEU A 137 -7.25 -8.77 -10.55
C LEU A 137 -8.01 -10.00 -11.06
N LEU A 138 -7.57 -11.20 -10.68
CA LEU A 138 -8.23 -12.43 -11.08
C LEU A 138 -9.59 -12.63 -10.40
N LEU A 139 -9.73 -12.23 -9.12
CA LEU A 139 -11.01 -12.34 -8.40
C LEU A 139 -12.07 -11.38 -8.95
N VAL A 140 -11.69 -10.20 -9.41
CA VAL A 140 -12.61 -9.28 -10.10
C VAL A 140 -13.08 -9.88 -11.42
N ARG A 141 -12.16 -10.52 -12.15
CA ARG A 141 -12.39 -11.00 -13.52
C ARG A 141 -13.13 -12.33 -13.58
N TYR A 142 -12.85 -13.26 -12.66
CA TYR A 142 -13.35 -14.62 -12.72
C TYR A 142 -14.09 -15.02 -11.45
N GLU A 143 -15.15 -15.82 -11.61
CA GLU A 143 -15.87 -16.40 -10.49
C GLU A 143 -15.03 -17.44 -9.74
N LYS A 144 -14.29 -18.25 -10.48
CA LYS A 144 -13.39 -19.29 -9.97
C LYS A 144 -12.03 -19.17 -10.66
N PRO A 145 -11.15 -18.26 -10.20
CA PRO A 145 -9.87 -18.02 -10.87
C PRO A 145 -8.89 -19.15 -10.64
N GLU A 146 -8.08 -19.42 -11.67
CA GLU A 146 -6.87 -20.24 -11.57
C GLU A 146 -5.67 -19.34 -11.32
N PHE A 147 -5.28 -19.18 -10.06
CA PHE A 147 -4.29 -18.19 -9.62
C PHE A 147 -2.86 -18.45 -10.14
N THR A 148 -2.57 -19.66 -10.61
CA THR A 148 -1.26 -20.04 -11.10
C THR A 148 -1.16 -20.00 -12.64
N ALA A 149 -2.29 -19.92 -13.33
CA ALA A 149 -2.34 -19.76 -14.78
C ALA A 149 -1.90 -18.36 -15.22
N ALA A 150 -1.36 -18.27 -16.41
CA ALA A 150 -1.06 -16.98 -17.03
C ALA A 150 -2.35 -16.33 -17.53
N ASP A 151 -2.48 -15.02 -17.30
CA ASP A 151 -3.56 -14.19 -17.82
C ASP A 151 -2.98 -12.89 -18.37
N SER A 152 -3.01 -12.72 -19.68
CA SER A 152 -2.38 -11.58 -20.36
C SER A 152 -3.02 -10.25 -19.99
N THR A 153 -4.34 -10.24 -19.71
CA THR A 153 -5.03 -9.03 -19.29
C THR A 153 -4.63 -8.66 -17.86
N ALA A 154 -4.61 -9.62 -16.95
CA ALA A 154 -4.17 -9.36 -15.57
C ALA A 154 -2.69 -8.93 -15.53
N LEU A 155 -1.83 -9.47 -16.41
CA LEU A 155 -0.44 -8.99 -16.54
C LEU A 155 -0.37 -7.54 -17.02
N ALA A 156 -1.18 -7.15 -18.01
CA ALA A 156 -1.24 -5.76 -18.48
C ALA A 156 -1.76 -4.81 -17.38
N GLN A 157 -2.77 -5.24 -16.61
CA GLN A 157 -3.32 -4.50 -15.48
C GLN A 157 -2.32 -4.37 -14.34
N ASN A 158 -1.52 -5.43 -14.06
CA ASN A 158 -0.45 -5.38 -13.07
C ASN A 158 0.60 -4.33 -13.46
N ARG A 159 1.05 -4.30 -14.73
CA ARG A 159 1.97 -3.28 -15.23
C ARG A 159 1.38 -1.87 -15.12
N LEU A 160 0.11 -1.70 -15.48
CA LEU A 160 -0.56 -0.41 -15.38
C LEU A 160 -0.60 0.08 -13.93
N ALA A 161 -0.93 -0.80 -12.98
CA ALA A 161 -0.93 -0.48 -11.56
C ALA A 161 0.46 -0.05 -11.09
N ALA A 162 1.50 -0.83 -11.42
CA ALA A 162 2.89 -0.50 -11.10
C ALA A 162 3.32 0.84 -11.70
N GLY A 163 3.01 1.07 -12.99
CA GLY A 163 3.27 2.35 -13.66
C GLY A 163 2.64 3.52 -12.94
N ILE A 164 1.40 3.38 -12.44
CA ILE A 164 0.72 4.44 -11.71
C ILE A 164 1.43 4.73 -10.38
N TYR A 165 1.52 3.75 -9.45
CA TYR A 165 1.98 4.07 -8.10
C TYR A 165 3.50 4.30 -8.01
N LEU A 166 4.32 3.68 -8.87
CA LEU A 166 5.76 3.91 -8.90
C LEU A 166 6.15 5.27 -9.50
N THR A 167 5.27 5.89 -10.28
CA THR A 167 5.50 7.22 -10.87
C THR A 167 4.67 8.32 -10.20
N SER A 168 3.86 7.98 -9.20
CA SER A 168 3.11 8.94 -8.41
C SER A 168 4.02 9.72 -7.46
N PHE A 169 3.58 10.91 -7.07
CA PHE A 169 4.19 11.59 -5.92
C PHE A 169 3.99 10.78 -4.64
N GLY A 170 4.87 11.01 -3.66
CA GLY A 170 4.88 10.28 -2.39
C GLY A 170 5.97 9.23 -2.31
N LEU A 171 5.83 8.31 -1.38
CA LEU A 171 6.76 7.22 -1.15
C LEU A 171 6.23 5.96 -1.84
N PRO A 172 6.85 5.46 -2.89
CA PRO A 172 6.41 4.22 -3.52
C PRO A 172 6.75 3.03 -2.62
N PHE A 173 5.79 2.10 -2.49
CA PHE A 173 5.98 0.86 -1.77
C PHE A 173 5.58 -0.33 -2.65
N LEU A 174 6.52 -1.22 -2.89
CA LEU A 174 6.35 -2.45 -3.66
C LEU A 174 6.35 -3.66 -2.72
N GLN A 175 5.30 -4.44 -2.72
CA GLN A 175 5.31 -5.74 -2.05
C GLN A 175 6.22 -6.72 -2.81
N ALA A 176 7.22 -7.30 -2.13
CA ALA A 176 8.11 -8.28 -2.73
C ALA A 176 7.33 -9.41 -3.44
N GLY A 177 7.62 -9.61 -4.72
CA GLY A 177 6.96 -10.58 -5.59
C GLY A 177 5.79 -10.02 -6.41
N GLU A 178 5.34 -8.80 -6.17
CA GLU A 178 4.31 -8.16 -7.00
C GLU A 178 4.78 -8.00 -8.44
N GLU A 179 6.06 -7.71 -8.62
CA GLU A 179 6.76 -7.59 -9.89
C GLU A 179 6.79 -8.88 -10.72
N PHE A 180 6.49 -10.02 -10.11
CA PHE A 180 6.31 -11.30 -10.81
C PHE A 180 4.97 -11.98 -10.48
N ALA A 181 3.93 -11.17 -10.32
CA ALA A 181 2.56 -11.63 -10.15
C ALA A 181 2.37 -12.55 -8.92
N ARG A 182 2.93 -12.19 -7.76
CA ARG A 182 2.82 -12.94 -6.51
C ARG A 182 1.37 -13.29 -6.20
N THR A 183 1.13 -14.56 -5.86
CA THR A 183 -0.19 -15.05 -5.46
C THR A 183 -0.18 -15.67 -4.07
N LYS A 184 -1.23 -15.43 -3.32
CA LYS A 184 -1.62 -16.17 -2.11
C LYS A 184 -2.85 -17.04 -2.38
N LYS A 185 -3.08 -17.39 -3.65
CA LYS A 185 -4.19 -18.22 -4.13
C LYS A 185 -5.56 -17.72 -3.64
N GLY A 186 -5.74 -16.39 -3.67
CA GLY A 186 -6.97 -15.73 -3.25
C GLY A 186 -7.17 -15.66 -1.74
N LYS A 187 -6.16 -16.01 -0.93
CA LYS A 187 -6.24 -15.91 0.54
C LYS A 187 -5.95 -14.48 0.98
N CYS A 188 -6.98 -13.74 1.37
CA CYS A 188 -6.82 -12.36 1.84
C CYS A 188 -6.09 -12.29 3.19
N ASN A 189 -6.48 -13.12 4.16
CA ASN A 189 -5.88 -13.14 5.49
C ASN A 189 -4.99 -14.37 5.64
N SER A 190 -3.68 -14.21 5.44
CA SER A 190 -2.71 -15.30 5.35
C SER A 190 -1.69 -15.36 6.49
N TYR A 191 -1.80 -14.50 7.51
CA TYR A 191 -0.79 -14.41 8.59
C TYR A 191 -0.60 -15.72 9.38
N ARG A 192 -1.63 -16.57 9.47
CA ARG A 192 -1.56 -17.91 10.07
C ARG A 192 -1.44 -19.04 9.05
N SER A 193 -1.29 -18.71 7.77
CA SER A 193 -1.16 -19.73 6.73
C SER A 193 0.25 -20.30 6.70
N SER A 194 0.40 -21.46 6.06
CA SER A 194 1.69 -22.14 5.98
C SER A 194 2.74 -21.30 5.24
N PRO A 195 4.03 -21.51 5.53
CA PRO A 195 5.12 -20.90 4.75
C PRO A 195 5.01 -21.18 3.25
N ALA A 196 4.48 -22.33 2.85
CA ALA A 196 4.29 -22.70 1.44
C ALA A 196 3.36 -21.74 0.69
N LEU A 197 2.38 -21.11 1.39
CA LEU A 197 1.50 -20.10 0.81
C LEU A 197 2.16 -18.71 0.80
N ASN A 198 2.91 -18.38 1.85
CA ASN A 198 3.43 -17.03 2.06
C ASN A 198 4.82 -16.79 1.45
N ARG A 199 5.57 -17.86 1.10
CA ARG A 199 6.89 -17.74 0.48
C ARG A 199 6.83 -17.01 -0.87
N LEU A 200 7.94 -16.43 -1.26
CA LEU A 200 8.15 -15.98 -2.63
C LEU A 200 8.37 -17.20 -3.53
N ASP A 201 7.66 -17.23 -4.64
CA ASP A 201 7.79 -18.28 -5.66
C ASP A 201 8.66 -17.74 -6.81
N TRP A 202 9.95 -18.02 -6.74
CA TRP A 202 10.94 -17.52 -7.70
C TRP A 202 10.77 -18.11 -9.10
N GLU A 203 10.13 -19.29 -9.26
CA GLU A 203 9.80 -19.84 -10.57
C GLU A 203 8.82 -18.91 -11.33
N ARG A 204 8.01 -18.14 -10.59
CA ARG A 204 7.15 -17.12 -11.19
C ARG A 204 7.93 -15.94 -11.74
N ALA A 205 9.08 -15.61 -11.18
CA ALA A 205 9.94 -14.54 -11.70
C ALA A 205 10.47 -14.90 -13.10
N GLU A 206 10.85 -16.14 -13.31
CA GLU A 206 11.23 -16.64 -14.65
C GLU A 206 10.05 -16.62 -15.63
N LYS A 207 8.88 -17.06 -15.15
CA LYS A 207 7.66 -17.13 -15.98
C LYS A 207 7.13 -15.77 -16.39
N TYR A 208 7.26 -14.78 -15.52
CA TYR A 208 6.71 -13.42 -15.69
C TYR A 208 7.80 -12.34 -15.76
N HIS A 209 9.00 -12.69 -16.23
CA HIS A 209 10.13 -11.76 -16.39
C HIS A 209 9.73 -10.46 -17.11
N ALA A 210 8.85 -10.54 -18.08
CA ALA A 210 8.34 -9.37 -18.79
C ALA A 210 7.52 -8.37 -17.92
N LEU A 211 7.23 -8.65 -16.65
CA LEU A 211 6.73 -7.66 -15.70
C LEU A 211 7.87 -6.89 -15.03
N VAL A 212 9.09 -7.49 -15.02
CA VAL A 212 10.28 -6.94 -14.36
C VAL A 212 11.08 -6.06 -15.33
N ASP A 213 11.10 -6.41 -16.60
CA ASP A 213 11.78 -5.71 -17.71
C ASP A 213 10.96 -4.49 -18.18
#